data_3c4277e0f28504a15bdf40992e95f73a
#
_entry.id   3c4277e0f28504a15bdf40992e95f73a
#
_cell.length_a   1.000
_cell.length_b   1.000
_cell.length_c   1.000
_cell.angle_alpha   90.00
_cell.angle_beta   90.00
_cell.angle_gamma   90.00
#
_symmetry.space_group_name_H-M   'P 1'
#
loop_
_entity.id
_entity.type
_entity.pdbx_description
1 polymer ?
#
loop_
_entity_poly.entity_id
_entity_poly.type
_entity_poly.pdbx_seq_one_letter_code
_entity_poly.pdbx_strand_id
1 'polypeptide(L)'
;MVQSTTLTALPEPMPDEQALSTALTALIRREITQAGGAISFARFMELALYAPALGYYSAGKQKFGAHGDFVTAPELGAVFARCLARQCAQVLAVTGGAILESGAGSGALAVELLLELERLNRLPEHYFIVELSADLRDRQRANLAQRAPHLAARVTWRDALPAGGFRGVVLGNELLDAMPVVRFRTGRDSVSELHVGWQENRFVWREADANAAVRERVLALDLPEDYESEIGLAAEGWVRSVGDALAHGIVLLIDYGFPRAEFYHPQRSRGTLMCHYRHRAHGDPLILAGLQDITAHVDFTAVATAGQDTGLALLGYTSQALFLLGSGLDEVAAHAPASHERNRMTLGNEIKKLTLPHEMGELFKVIALGRNFSEPLIGFRLQDRRARL
;
A
#
# COMPACT_ATOMS: atom_id res chain seq x y z
N MET A 1 -3.60 18.45 23.16
CA MET A 1 -4.01 19.71 22.50
C MET A 1 -3.63 19.58 21.03
N VAL A 2 -4.60 19.21 20.19
CA VAL A 2 -4.42 19.18 18.74
C VAL A 2 -4.44 20.65 18.29
N GLN A 3 -3.29 21.14 17.84
CA GLN A 3 -3.22 22.45 17.22
C GLN A 3 -4.18 22.45 16.03
N SER A 4 -5.14 23.34 16.06
CA SER A 4 -5.96 23.74 14.92
C SER A 4 -5.02 24.26 13.84
N THR A 5 -4.56 23.39 12.96
CA THR A 5 -3.82 23.78 11.76
C THR A 5 -4.84 24.48 10.89
N THR A 6 -4.68 25.78 10.74
CA THR A 6 -5.37 26.57 9.72
C THR A 6 -5.23 25.81 8.40
N LEU A 7 -6.36 25.35 7.84
CA LEU A 7 -6.42 24.71 6.51
C LEU A 7 -5.86 25.74 5.50
N THR A 8 -4.58 25.61 5.20
CA THR A 8 -3.99 26.32 4.06
C THR A 8 -4.78 25.85 2.84
N ALA A 9 -5.43 26.77 2.12
CA ALA A 9 -6.24 26.44 0.97
C ALA A 9 -5.47 25.52 0.01
N LEU A 10 -6.09 24.42 -0.41
CA LEU A 10 -5.49 23.52 -1.39
C LEU A 10 -5.21 24.29 -2.69
N PRO A 11 -4.14 23.99 -3.42
CA PRO A 11 -3.87 24.59 -4.71
C PRO A 11 -5.02 24.32 -5.69
N GLU A 12 -5.38 25.32 -6.49
CA GLU A 12 -6.39 25.12 -7.54
C GLU A 12 -5.88 24.13 -8.59
N PRO A 13 -6.72 23.18 -9.04
CA PRO A 13 -6.38 22.30 -10.14
C PRO A 13 -6.14 23.07 -11.45
N MET A 14 -5.22 22.59 -12.26
CA MET A 14 -5.00 23.13 -13.62
C MET A 14 -6.23 22.82 -14.52
N PRO A 15 -6.43 23.55 -15.63
CA PRO A 15 -7.61 23.36 -16.49
C PRO A 15 -7.81 21.92 -17.00
N ASP A 16 -6.73 21.22 -17.34
CA ASP A 16 -6.76 19.81 -17.74
C ASP A 16 -7.15 18.87 -16.59
N GLU A 17 -6.70 19.20 -15.37
CA GLU A 17 -7.10 18.48 -14.14
C GLU A 17 -8.56 18.70 -13.82
N GLN A 18 -9.05 19.93 -13.94
CA GLN A 18 -10.46 20.24 -13.76
C GLN A 18 -11.35 19.48 -14.76
N ALA A 19 -10.93 19.38 -16.02
CA ALA A 19 -11.64 18.62 -17.04
C ALA A 19 -11.71 17.13 -16.68
N LEU A 20 -10.60 16.54 -16.23
CA LEU A 20 -10.52 15.16 -15.79
C LEU A 20 -11.42 14.90 -14.57
N SER A 21 -11.33 15.73 -13.54
CA SER A 21 -12.17 15.62 -12.34
C SER A 21 -13.65 15.78 -12.65
N THR A 22 -13.98 16.68 -13.58
CA THR A 22 -15.37 16.85 -14.05
C THR A 22 -15.89 15.58 -14.75
N ALA A 23 -15.09 14.98 -15.62
CA ALA A 23 -15.44 13.74 -16.31
C ALA A 23 -15.64 12.58 -15.33
N LEU A 24 -14.74 12.41 -14.36
CA LEU A 24 -14.88 11.38 -13.32
C LEU A 24 -16.08 11.65 -12.42
N THR A 25 -16.30 12.90 -12.00
CA THR A 25 -17.49 13.28 -11.24
C THR A 25 -18.77 12.90 -11.98
N ALA A 26 -18.83 13.14 -13.30
CA ALA A 26 -19.99 12.75 -14.12
C ALA A 26 -20.17 11.20 -14.17
N LEU A 27 -19.10 10.44 -14.22
CA LEU A 27 -19.12 8.97 -14.13
C LEU A 27 -19.72 8.51 -12.79
N ILE A 28 -19.15 9.00 -11.68
CA ILE A 28 -19.59 8.63 -10.33
C ILE A 28 -21.05 9.01 -10.09
N ARG A 29 -21.47 10.19 -10.54
CA ARG A 29 -22.89 10.62 -10.47
C ARG A 29 -23.84 9.66 -11.17
N ARG A 30 -23.47 9.16 -12.35
CA ARG A 30 -24.27 8.16 -13.05
C ARG A 30 -24.43 6.87 -12.24
N GLU A 31 -23.34 6.37 -11.64
CA GLU A 31 -23.41 5.20 -10.75
C GLU A 31 -24.27 5.46 -9.52
N ILE A 32 -24.12 6.62 -8.87
CA ILE A 32 -24.98 7.02 -7.74
C ILE A 32 -26.46 7.00 -8.16
N THR A 33 -26.79 7.54 -9.33
CA THR A 33 -28.16 7.58 -9.82
C THR A 33 -28.69 6.16 -10.09
N GLN A 34 -27.89 5.31 -10.73
CA GLN A 34 -28.24 3.91 -11.03
C GLN A 34 -28.40 3.06 -9.76
N ALA A 35 -27.63 3.37 -8.71
CA ALA A 35 -27.69 2.70 -7.42
C ALA A 35 -28.82 3.23 -6.49
N GLY A 36 -29.70 4.11 -6.98
CA GLY A 36 -30.83 4.63 -6.18
C GLY A 36 -30.49 5.80 -5.27
N GLY A 37 -29.38 6.53 -5.51
CA GLY A 37 -29.06 7.80 -4.84
C GLY A 37 -27.77 7.80 -3.98
N ALA A 38 -27.17 6.64 -3.75
CA ALA A 38 -25.86 6.52 -3.08
C ALA A 38 -25.13 5.24 -3.49
N ILE A 39 -23.80 5.26 -3.43
CA ILE A 39 -22.91 4.10 -3.57
C ILE A 39 -22.07 3.93 -2.30
N SER A 40 -21.57 2.72 -2.04
CA SER A 40 -20.66 2.52 -0.90
C SER A 40 -19.38 3.38 -1.03
N PHE A 41 -18.78 3.76 0.10
CA PHE A 41 -17.50 4.48 0.04
C PHE A 41 -16.41 3.66 -0.65
N ALA A 42 -16.40 2.35 -0.46
CA ALA A 42 -15.47 1.45 -1.16
C ALA A 42 -15.59 1.60 -2.69
N ARG A 43 -16.82 1.65 -3.22
CA ARG A 43 -17.03 1.85 -4.67
C ARG A 43 -16.63 3.24 -5.12
N PHE A 44 -16.90 4.27 -4.32
CA PHE A 44 -16.44 5.63 -4.60
C PHE A 44 -14.91 5.70 -4.66
N MET A 45 -14.21 5.15 -3.66
CA MET A 45 -12.75 5.11 -3.59
C MET A 45 -12.16 4.33 -4.77
N GLU A 46 -12.75 3.20 -5.13
CA GLU A 46 -12.36 2.42 -6.31
C GLU A 46 -12.42 3.26 -7.59
N LEU A 47 -13.50 3.98 -7.82
CA LEU A 47 -13.66 4.85 -8.98
C LEU A 47 -12.69 6.02 -8.94
N ALA A 48 -12.56 6.68 -7.78
CA ALA A 48 -11.68 7.84 -7.60
C ALA A 48 -10.21 7.50 -7.87
N LEU A 49 -9.77 6.28 -7.50
CA LEU A 49 -8.39 5.84 -7.65
C LEU A 49 -8.13 5.09 -8.97
N TYR A 50 -9.07 4.24 -9.42
CA TYR A 50 -8.78 3.24 -10.45
C TYR A 50 -9.65 3.31 -11.69
N ALA A 51 -10.65 4.23 -11.78
CA ALA A 51 -11.47 4.34 -13.00
C ALA A 51 -10.57 4.49 -14.25
N PRO A 52 -10.77 3.66 -15.30
CA PRO A 52 -9.93 3.69 -16.49
C PRO A 52 -9.80 5.09 -17.08
N ALA A 53 -8.57 5.57 -17.31
CA ALA A 53 -8.20 6.88 -17.82
C ALA A 53 -8.62 8.10 -16.99
N LEU A 54 -9.39 7.93 -15.91
CA LEU A 54 -9.94 9.03 -15.10
C LEU A 54 -9.50 8.97 -13.62
N GLY A 55 -9.30 7.77 -13.08
CA GLY A 55 -8.91 7.58 -11.69
C GLY A 55 -7.47 8.02 -11.42
N TYR A 56 -7.20 8.36 -10.19
CA TYR A 56 -5.89 8.87 -9.75
C TYR A 56 -4.73 8.02 -10.26
N TYR A 57 -4.73 6.70 -10.13
CA TYR A 57 -3.67 5.81 -10.61
C TYR A 57 -3.73 5.50 -12.12
N SER A 58 -4.81 5.85 -12.81
CA SER A 58 -5.04 5.51 -14.23
C SER A 58 -4.94 6.68 -15.20
N ALA A 59 -4.86 7.93 -14.71
CA ALA A 59 -5.00 9.16 -15.52
C ALA A 59 -3.67 9.69 -16.11
N GLY A 60 -2.62 8.89 -16.26
CA GLY A 60 -1.41 9.27 -17.04
C GLY A 60 -0.51 10.36 -16.43
N LYS A 61 -0.73 10.84 -15.19
CA LYS A 61 0.07 11.90 -14.55
C LYS A 61 1.26 11.35 -13.78
N GLN A 62 2.30 12.19 -13.62
CA GLN A 62 3.44 11.86 -12.76
C GLN A 62 3.01 12.01 -11.29
N LYS A 63 2.81 10.90 -10.59
CA LYS A 63 2.26 10.83 -9.23
C LYS A 63 3.30 10.54 -8.16
N PHE A 64 4.40 9.90 -8.55
CA PHE A 64 5.47 9.46 -7.66
C PHE A 64 6.72 10.34 -7.81
N GLY A 65 7.50 10.44 -6.70
CA GLY A 65 8.78 11.14 -6.66
C GLY A 65 8.68 12.63 -6.33
N ALA A 66 9.79 13.35 -6.45
CA ALA A 66 9.93 14.76 -6.05
C ALA A 66 8.98 15.74 -6.76
N HIS A 67 8.38 15.35 -7.88
CA HIS A 67 7.41 16.13 -8.66
C HIS A 67 5.99 15.53 -8.59
N GLY A 68 5.77 14.49 -7.77
CA GLY A 68 4.46 13.86 -7.52
C GLY A 68 3.80 14.42 -6.27
N ASP A 69 2.69 13.78 -5.85
CA ASP A 69 1.93 14.19 -4.66
C ASP A 69 2.56 13.67 -3.36
N PHE A 70 3.34 12.59 -3.43
CA PHE A 70 4.04 11.97 -2.31
C PHE A 70 5.29 11.20 -2.78
N VAL A 71 6.16 10.84 -1.81
CA VAL A 71 7.41 10.11 -2.07
C VAL A 71 7.36 8.80 -1.30
N THR A 72 7.38 7.68 -2.02
CA THR A 72 7.43 6.33 -1.46
C THR A 72 8.87 5.90 -1.13
N ALA A 73 9.04 4.90 -0.29
CA ALA A 73 10.37 4.39 0.09
C ALA A 73 11.27 4.02 -1.10
N PRO A 74 10.77 3.33 -2.17
CA PRO A 74 11.56 3.04 -3.35
C PRO A 74 12.02 4.26 -4.17
N GLU A 75 11.34 5.39 -4.04
CA GLU A 75 11.69 6.64 -4.75
C GLU A 75 12.75 7.48 -4.03
N LEU A 76 13.04 7.18 -2.75
CA LEU A 76 14.06 7.88 -1.98
C LEU A 76 15.48 7.54 -2.44
N GLY A 77 15.70 6.29 -2.85
CA GLY A 77 16.98 5.78 -3.28
C GLY A 77 17.02 4.25 -3.33
N ALA A 78 18.21 3.68 -3.30
CA ALA A 78 18.40 2.24 -3.49
C ALA A 78 18.43 1.43 -2.17
N VAL A 79 18.55 2.09 -1.01
CA VAL A 79 18.79 1.42 0.28
C VAL A 79 17.64 0.49 0.64
N PHE A 80 16.40 0.99 0.52
CA PHE A 80 15.20 0.21 0.81
C PHE A 80 15.15 -1.08 -0.01
N ALA A 81 15.27 -0.96 -1.34
CA ALA A 81 15.22 -2.09 -2.25
C ALA A 81 16.36 -3.09 -2.02
N ARG A 82 17.56 -2.62 -1.70
CA ARG A 82 18.71 -3.48 -1.40
C ARG A 82 18.53 -4.28 -0.12
N CYS A 83 17.95 -3.69 0.92
CA CYS A 83 17.60 -4.41 2.14
C CYS A 83 16.53 -5.48 1.85
N LEU A 84 15.48 -5.15 1.07
CA LEU A 84 14.48 -6.12 0.66
C LEU A 84 15.08 -7.25 -0.18
N ALA A 85 15.99 -6.93 -1.11
CA ALA A 85 16.67 -7.91 -1.94
C ALA A 85 17.41 -8.97 -1.12
N ARG A 86 18.03 -8.60 -0.01
CA ARG A 86 18.71 -9.53 0.91
C ARG A 86 17.73 -10.49 1.56
N GLN A 87 16.55 -10.00 2.00
CA GLN A 87 15.49 -10.86 2.50
C GLN A 87 14.95 -11.78 1.39
N CYS A 88 14.73 -11.27 0.18
CA CYS A 88 14.30 -12.06 -0.96
C CYS A 88 15.33 -13.12 -1.33
N ALA A 89 16.64 -12.77 -1.33
CA ALA A 89 17.73 -13.69 -1.62
C ALA A 89 17.75 -14.89 -0.67
N GLN A 90 17.50 -14.66 0.64
CA GLN A 90 17.38 -15.73 1.63
C GLN A 90 16.25 -16.69 1.27
N VAL A 91 15.07 -16.15 0.93
CA VAL A 91 13.90 -16.98 0.58
C VAL A 91 14.14 -17.76 -0.71
N LEU A 92 14.66 -17.09 -1.74
CA LEU A 92 14.95 -17.72 -3.03
C LEU A 92 16.03 -18.83 -2.92
N ALA A 93 16.97 -18.72 -1.97
CA ALA A 93 17.95 -19.77 -1.71
C ALA A 93 17.30 -21.09 -1.25
N VAL A 94 16.13 -21.01 -0.59
CA VAL A 94 15.39 -22.18 -0.10
C VAL A 94 14.32 -22.64 -1.12
N THR A 95 13.60 -21.68 -1.69
CA THR A 95 12.42 -21.99 -2.50
C THR A 95 12.73 -22.12 -3.99
N GLY A 96 13.83 -21.49 -4.46
CA GLY A 96 13.98 -21.16 -5.89
C GLY A 96 12.85 -20.26 -6.35
N GLY A 97 12.46 -20.35 -7.63
CA GLY A 97 11.24 -19.76 -8.16
C GLY A 97 11.36 -18.26 -8.48
N ALA A 98 10.27 -17.55 -8.25
CA ALA A 98 10.06 -16.21 -8.77
C ALA A 98 9.81 -15.17 -7.66
N ILE A 99 9.90 -13.91 -8.06
CA ILE A 99 9.33 -12.79 -7.30
C ILE A 99 8.08 -12.31 -8.03
N LEU A 100 7.03 -12.01 -7.29
CA LEU A 100 5.83 -11.37 -7.79
C LEU A 100 5.61 -10.08 -6.98
N GLU A 101 5.68 -8.94 -7.64
CA GLU A 101 5.39 -7.63 -7.09
C GLU A 101 4.01 -7.17 -7.53
N SER A 102 3.16 -6.78 -6.57
CA SER A 102 1.87 -6.15 -6.86
C SER A 102 1.95 -4.66 -6.58
N GLY A 103 1.48 -3.83 -7.52
CA GLY A 103 1.49 -2.38 -7.36
C GLY A 103 2.91 -1.78 -7.43
N ALA A 104 3.67 -2.08 -8.48
CA ALA A 104 5.07 -1.68 -8.60
C ALA A 104 5.31 -0.17 -8.83
N GLY A 105 4.25 0.65 -8.88
CA GLY A 105 4.35 2.10 -9.05
C GLY A 105 5.18 2.48 -10.29
N SER A 106 6.28 3.21 -10.10
CA SER A 106 7.20 3.57 -11.20
C SER A 106 8.09 2.42 -11.66
N GLY A 107 8.12 1.28 -10.94
CA GLY A 107 9.05 0.18 -11.13
C GLY A 107 10.42 0.39 -10.49
N ALA A 108 10.59 1.42 -9.66
CA ALA A 108 11.87 1.73 -9.00
C ALA A 108 12.32 0.57 -8.10
N LEU A 109 11.38 -0.02 -7.32
CA LEU A 109 11.66 -1.17 -6.47
C LEU A 109 12.14 -2.37 -7.31
N ALA A 110 11.40 -2.74 -8.35
CA ALA A 110 11.75 -3.88 -9.22
C ALA A 110 13.17 -3.76 -9.79
N VAL A 111 13.53 -2.57 -10.29
CA VAL A 111 14.85 -2.31 -10.89
C VAL A 111 15.97 -2.47 -9.86
N GLU A 112 15.89 -1.76 -8.73
CA GLU A 112 16.94 -1.81 -7.70
C GLU A 112 17.06 -3.18 -7.04
N LEU A 113 15.91 -3.85 -6.82
CA LEU A 113 15.88 -5.18 -6.24
C LEU A 113 16.54 -6.21 -7.16
N LEU A 114 16.26 -6.17 -8.47
CA LEU A 114 16.89 -7.05 -9.45
C LEU A 114 18.40 -6.80 -9.56
N LEU A 115 18.85 -5.54 -9.59
CA LEU A 115 20.28 -5.20 -9.62
C LEU A 115 21.02 -5.70 -8.37
N GLU A 116 20.40 -5.58 -7.19
CA GLU A 116 21.02 -6.09 -5.96
C GLU A 116 21.00 -7.62 -5.91
N LEU A 117 19.93 -8.28 -6.37
CA LEU A 117 19.88 -9.75 -6.47
C LEU A 117 20.92 -10.30 -7.44
N GLU A 118 21.20 -9.59 -8.56
CA GLU A 118 22.28 -9.92 -9.46
C GLU A 118 23.63 -9.84 -8.77
N ARG A 119 23.89 -8.74 -8.03
CA ARG A 119 25.12 -8.55 -7.24
C ARG A 119 25.30 -9.67 -6.20
N LEU A 120 24.21 -10.15 -5.61
CA LEU A 120 24.20 -11.24 -4.65
C LEU A 120 24.27 -12.65 -5.31
N ASN A 121 24.29 -12.75 -6.63
CA ASN A 121 24.18 -14.01 -7.40
C ASN A 121 22.93 -14.83 -6.99
N ARG A 122 21.79 -14.14 -6.83
CA ARG A 122 20.50 -14.72 -6.39
C ARG A 122 19.32 -14.20 -7.23
N LEU A 123 19.51 -14.03 -8.52
CA LEU A 123 18.43 -13.65 -9.43
C LEU A 123 17.31 -14.69 -9.40
N PRO A 124 16.03 -14.26 -9.36
CA PRO A 124 14.88 -15.16 -9.48
C PRO A 124 14.80 -15.75 -10.90
N GLU A 125 14.10 -16.88 -11.06
CA GLU A 125 13.79 -17.43 -12.37
C GLU A 125 13.02 -16.42 -13.22
N HIS A 126 12.00 -15.78 -12.60
CA HIS A 126 11.18 -14.73 -13.20
C HIS A 126 10.86 -13.64 -12.17
N TYR A 127 10.65 -12.43 -12.67
CA TYR A 127 10.08 -11.33 -11.90
C TYR A 127 8.74 -10.94 -12.51
N PHE A 128 7.66 -11.17 -11.80
CA PHE A 128 6.32 -10.84 -12.25
C PHE A 128 5.87 -9.51 -11.61
N ILE A 129 5.27 -8.64 -12.41
CA ILE A 129 4.62 -7.43 -11.94
C ILE A 129 3.13 -7.56 -12.23
N VAL A 130 2.31 -7.50 -11.17
CA VAL A 130 0.86 -7.38 -11.31
C VAL A 130 0.51 -5.89 -11.25
N GLU A 131 0.12 -5.34 -12.40
CA GLU A 131 -0.20 -3.93 -12.58
C GLU A 131 -1.38 -3.79 -13.53
N LEU A 132 -2.42 -3.07 -13.11
CA LEU A 132 -3.64 -2.87 -13.92
C LEU A 132 -3.57 -1.63 -14.80
N SER A 133 -2.77 -0.63 -14.41
CA SER A 133 -2.61 0.61 -15.15
C SER A 133 -1.66 0.44 -16.33
N ALA A 134 -2.16 0.63 -17.55
CA ALA A 134 -1.33 0.59 -18.76
C ALA A 134 -0.23 1.67 -18.75
N ASP A 135 -0.54 2.88 -18.25
CA ASP A 135 0.42 3.98 -18.10
C ASP A 135 1.57 3.60 -17.15
N LEU A 136 1.25 3.02 -15.99
CA LEU A 136 2.28 2.56 -15.05
C LEU A 136 3.13 1.44 -15.64
N ARG A 137 2.53 0.49 -16.38
CA ARG A 137 3.30 -0.55 -17.09
C ARG A 137 4.30 0.04 -18.09
N ASP A 138 3.91 1.07 -18.83
CA ASP A 138 4.82 1.69 -19.79
C ASP A 138 5.95 2.44 -19.11
N ARG A 139 5.70 3.10 -17.99
CA ARG A 139 6.75 3.71 -17.15
C ARG A 139 7.69 2.67 -16.54
N GLN A 140 7.15 1.58 -16.02
CA GLN A 140 7.92 0.45 -15.49
C GLN A 140 8.85 -0.14 -16.56
N ARG A 141 8.34 -0.36 -17.79
CA ARG A 141 9.14 -0.82 -18.92
C ARG A 141 10.25 0.16 -19.29
N ALA A 142 9.92 1.45 -19.36
CA ALA A 142 10.90 2.50 -19.67
C ALA A 142 12.00 2.58 -18.62
N ASN A 143 11.64 2.57 -17.33
CA ASN A 143 12.58 2.60 -16.22
C ASN A 143 13.51 1.37 -16.25
N LEU A 144 12.96 0.18 -16.43
CA LEU A 144 13.73 -1.07 -16.55
C LEU A 144 14.66 -1.05 -17.77
N ALA A 145 14.18 -0.62 -18.94
CA ALA A 145 14.97 -0.53 -20.16
C ALA A 145 16.13 0.47 -20.04
N GLN A 146 15.94 1.54 -19.29
CA GLN A 146 16.96 2.56 -19.07
C GLN A 146 18.02 2.11 -18.05
N ARG A 147 17.63 1.47 -16.96
CA ARG A 147 18.51 1.24 -15.79
C ARG A 147 19.04 -0.18 -15.69
N ALA A 148 18.31 -1.17 -16.20
CA ALA A 148 18.68 -2.58 -16.15
C ALA A 148 18.28 -3.35 -17.44
N PRO A 149 18.68 -2.89 -18.65
CA PRO A 149 18.24 -3.47 -19.91
C PRO A 149 18.57 -4.97 -20.05
N HIS A 150 19.67 -5.42 -19.48
CA HIS A 150 20.12 -6.82 -19.49
C HIS A 150 19.24 -7.74 -18.63
N LEU A 151 18.45 -7.19 -17.70
CA LEU A 151 17.51 -7.95 -16.86
C LEU A 151 16.06 -7.89 -17.38
N ALA A 152 15.79 -7.10 -18.42
CA ALA A 152 14.44 -6.88 -18.93
C ALA A 152 13.73 -8.17 -19.35
N ALA A 153 14.45 -9.15 -19.92
CA ALA A 153 13.89 -10.43 -20.31
C ALA A 153 13.38 -11.28 -19.12
N ARG A 154 13.76 -10.96 -17.89
CA ARG A 154 13.28 -11.66 -16.69
C ARG A 154 11.96 -11.10 -16.17
N VAL A 155 11.56 -9.90 -16.59
CA VAL A 155 10.37 -9.21 -16.07
C VAL A 155 9.17 -9.45 -16.98
N THR A 156 8.06 -9.87 -16.39
CA THR A 156 6.81 -10.12 -17.13
C THR A 156 5.65 -9.44 -16.38
N TRP A 157 4.85 -8.66 -17.12
CA TRP A 157 3.64 -8.02 -16.60
C TRP A 157 2.44 -8.96 -16.69
N ARG A 158 1.62 -8.98 -15.65
CA ARG A 158 0.41 -9.78 -15.55
C ARG A 158 -0.79 -8.91 -15.18
N ASP A 159 -1.98 -9.35 -15.56
CA ASP A 159 -3.25 -8.70 -15.22
C ASP A 159 -3.83 -9.23 -13.89
N ALA A 160 -3.37 -10.38 -13.42
CA ALA A 160 -3.87 -11.03 -12.22
C ALA A 160 -2.78 -11.89 -11.54
N LEU A 161 -3.06 -12.24 -10.29
CA LEU A 161 -2.31 -13.24 -9.55
C LEU A 161 -2.35 -14.60 -10.26
N PRO A 162 -1.32 -15.46 -10.11
CA PRO A 162 -1.38 -16.83 -10.62
C PRO A 162 -2.50 -17.62 -9.92
N ALA A 163 -3.14 -18.52 -10.63
CA ALA A 163 -4.22 -19.34 -10.09
C ALA A 163 -3.82 -20.31 -8.97
N GLY A 164 -2.51 -20.58 -8.83
CA GLY A 164 -1.93 -21.44 -7.80
C GLY A 164 -0.53 -21.90 -8.17
N GLY A 165 0.13 -22.61 -7.25
CA GLY A 165 1.44 -23.20 -7.49
C GLY A 165 2.62 -22.23 -7.46
N PHE A 166 2.41 -20.96 -7.06
CA PHE A 166 3.48 -19.97 -7.01
C PHE A 166 4.53 -20.36 -5.95
N ARG A 167 5.81 -20.21 -6.33
CA ARG A 167 6.96 -20.46 -5.45
C ARG A 167 7.87 -19.25 -5.44
N GLY A 168 8.30 -18.83 -4.24
CA GLY A 168 9.21 -17.71 -4.05
C GLY A 168 8.65 -16.61 -3.17
N VAL A 169 8.70 -15.35 -3.61
CA VAL A 169 8.33 -14.18 -2.82
C VAL A 169 7.22 -13.39 -3.50
N VAL A 170 6.14 -13.12 -2.78
CA VAL A 170 5.13 -12.12 -3.17
C VAL A 170 5.42 -10.84 -2.40
N LEU A 171 5.55 -9.72 -3.09
CA LEU A 171 5.84 -8.38 -2.53
C LEU A 171 4.67 -7.44 -2.73
N GLY A 172 4.35 -6.66 -1.70
CA GLY A 172 3.49 -5.47 -1.79
C GLY A 172 4.07 -4.37 -0.91
N ASN A 173 4.36 -3.22 -1.50
CA ASN A 173 4.81 -2.02 -0.79
C ASN A 173 3.84 -0.89 -1.06
N GLU A 174 3.26 -0.30 0.00
CA GLU A 174 2.25 0.74 -0.13
C GLU A 174 1.14 0.30 -1.12
N LEU A 175 0.60 -0.88 -0.87
CA LEU A 175 -0.39 -1.53 -1.73
C LEU A 175 -1.76 -1.61 -1.07
N LEU A 176 -1.78 -1.99 0.22
CA LEU A 176 -3.02 -2.27 0.93
C LEU A 176 -3.73 -1.00 1.38
N ASP A 177 -3.00 0.06 1.65
CA ASP A 177 -3.49 1.38 2.05
C ASP A 177 -4.35 2.06 0.97
N ALA A 178 -4.02 1.81 -0.31
CA ALA A 178 -4.76 2.33 -1.46
C ALA A 178 -5.94 1.42 -1.89
N MET A 179 -6.13 0.27 -1.25
CA MET A 179 -7.28 -0.61 -1.55
C MET A 179 -8.58 -0.04 -0.96
N PRO A 180 -9.70 -0.16 -1.69
CA PRO A 180 -10.98 0.37 -1.24
C PRO A 180 -11.41 -0.16 0.13
N VAL A 181 -11.86 0.75 1.00
CA VAL A 181 -12.31 0.41 2.36
C VAL A 181 -13.81 0.65 2.53
N VAL A 182 -14.44 -0.15 3.37
CA VAL A 182 -15.77 0.13 3.89
C VAL A 182 -15.65 1.10 5.04
N ARG A 183 -16.33 2.23 4.99
CA ARG A 183 -16.38 3.19 6.10
C ARG A 183 -17.65 3.01 6.90
N PHE A 184 -17.54 2.98 8.21
CA PHE A 184 -18.66 2.75 9.12
C PHE A 184 -18.72 3.76 10.25
N ARG A 185 -19.91 3.86 10.90
CA ARG A 185 -20.13 4.55 12.16
C ARG A 185 -20.88 3.65 13.11
N THR A 186 -20.47 3.64 14.39
CA THR A 186 -21.20 2.95 15.47
C THR A 186 -22.24 3.89 16.07
N GLY A 187 -23.44 3.39 16.31
CA GLY A 187 -24.45 3.99 17.17
C GLY A 187 -24.61 3.16 18.45
N ARG A 188 -25.58 3.51 19.29
CA ARG A 188 -25.82 2.84 20.57
C ARG A 188 -26.02 1.33 20.45
N ASP A 189 -26.86 0.89 19.50
CA ASP A 189 -27.16 -0.52 19.22
C ASP A 189 -27.16 -0.79 17.70
N SER A 190 -26.51 0.07 16.93
CA SER A 190 -26.55 0.04 15.47
C SER A 190 -25.16 0.27 14.87
N VAL A 191 -25.01 -0.18 13.63
CA VAL A 191 -23.85 0.08 12.79
C VAL A 191 -24.38 0.59 11.46
N SER A 192 -23.91 1.77 11.06
CA SER A 192 -24.17 2.34 9.73
C SER A 192 -22.94 2.24 8.85
N GLU A 193 -23.13 1.97 7.55
CA GLU A 193 -22.10 2.22 6.53
C GLU A 193 -22.24 3.66 6.03
N LEU A 194 -21.08 4.31 5.84
CA LEU A 194 -21.02 5.64 5.26
C LEU A 194 -20.87 5.52 3.75
N HIS A 195 -21.94 5.82 3.04
CA HIS A 195 -22.05 5.83 1.59
C HIS A 195 -21.84 7.23 1.03
N VAL A 196 -21.66 7.33 -0.29
CA VAL A 196 -21.48 8.61 -1.00
C VAL A 196 -22.68 8.86 -1.89
N GLY A 197 -23.34 9.99 -1.68
CA GLY A 197 -24.43 10.52 -2.49
C GLY A 197 -24.03 11.80 -3.23
N TRP A 198 -25.00 12.36 -3.98
CA TRP A 198 -24.82 13.62 -4.69
C TRP A 198 -25.93 14.61 -4.32
N GLN A 199 -25.53 15.81 -3.85
CA GLN A 199 -26.45 16.86 -3.47
C GLN A 199 -25.78 18.24 -3.68
N GLU A 200 -26.53 19.24 -4.14
CA GLU A 200 -26.04 20.62 -4.28
C GLU A 200 -24.69 20.73 -5.02
N ASN A 201 -24.56 19.99 -6.12
CA ASN A 201 -23.35 19.95 -6.96
C ASN A 201 -22.08 19.46 -6.26
N ARG A 202 -22.21 18.64 -5.22
CA ARG A 202 -21.07 18.00 -4.50
C ARG A 202 -21.38 16.60 -4.06
N PHE A 203 -20.36 15.80 -3.83
CA PHE A 203 -20.48 14.55 -3.11
C PHE A 203 -20.76 14.81 -1.63
N VAL A 204 -21.60 13.99 -1.02
CA VAL A 204 -22.00 14.09 0.38
C VAL A 204 -22.05 12.71 0.99
N TRP A 205 -21.75 12.64 2.30
CA TRP A 205 -21.93 11.42 3.07
C TRP A 205 -23.41 11.09 3.22
N ARG A 206 -23.75 9.81 3.11
CA ARG A 206 -25.09 9.24 3.36
C ARG A 206 -24.93 8.03 4.26
N GLU A 207 -25.66 7.98 5.35
CA GLU A 207 -25.72 6.80 6.20
C GLU A 207 -26.69 5.80 5.61
N ALA A 208 -26.29 4.52 5.62
CA ALA A 208 -27.14 3.39 5.27
C ALA A 208 -26.95 2.31 6.34
N ASP A 209 -27.95 1.44 6.53
CA ASP A 209 -27.79 0.29 7.42
C ASP A 209 -26.65 -0.60 6.93
N ALA A 210 -25.74 -0.97 7.83
CA ALA A 210 -24.66 -1.86 7.50
C ALA A 210 -25.17 -3.23 7.11
N ASN A 211 -24.58 -3.82 6.06
CA ASN A 211 -24.88 -5.21 5.72
C ASN A 211 -24.48 -6.15 6.86
N ALA A 212 -25.05 -7.37 6.87
CA ALA A 212 -24.90 -8.29 7.99
C ALA A 212 -23.42 -8.60 8.33
N ALA A 213 -22.59 -8.81 7.32
CA ALA A 213 -21.17 -9.14 7.52
C ALA A 213 -20.37 -7.98 8.11
N VAL A 214 -20.58 -6.75 7.61
CA VAL A 214 -19.94 -5.54 8.18
C VAL A 214 -20.43 -5.30 9.59
N ARG A 215 -21.75 -5.41 9.83
CA ARG A 215 -22.34 -5.20 11.15
C ARG A 215 -21.76 -6.17 12.18
N GLU A 216 -21.77 -7.47 11.89
CA GLU A 216 -21.21 -8.50 12.78
C GLU A 216 -19.75 -8.20 13.11
N ARG A 217 -18.95 -7.85 12.11
CA ARG A 217 -17.54 -7.55 12.29
C ARG A 217 -17.30 -6.30 13.14
N VAL A 218 -18.08 -5.23 12.93
CA VAL A 218 -17.95 -3.99 13.71
C VAL A 218 -18.39 -4.21 15.16
N LEU A 219 -19.49 -4.94 15.38
CA LEU A 219 -19.94 -5.26 16.75
C LEU A 219 -18.90 -6.08 17.53
N ALA A 220 -18.17 -6.98 16.85
CA ALA A 220 -17.11 -7.75 17.49
C ALA A 220 -15.88 -6.91 17.92
N LEU A 221 -15.76 -5.66 17.46
CA LEU A 221 -14.69 -4.74 17.85
C LEU A 221 -14.95 -4.03 19.20
N ASP A 222 -16.17 -4.08 19.70
CA ASP A 222 -16.62 -3.43 20.96
C ASP A 222 -16.22 -1.94 21.05
N LEU A 223 -16.58 -1.18 20.04
CA LEU A 223 -16.20 0.22 19.89
C LEU A 223 -17.20 1.15 20.59
N PRO A 224 -16.74 2.33 21.06
CA PRO A 224 -17.62 3.35 21.61
C PRO A 224 -18.71 3.80 20.62
N GLU A 225 -19.80 4.39 21.14
CA GLU A 225 -20.81 5.10 20.33
C GLU A 225 -20.15 6.29 19.60
N ASP A 226 -20.68 6.66 18.43
CA ASP A 226 -20.15 7.72 17.54
C ASP A 226 -18.70 7.52 17.05
N TYR A 227 -18.27 6.28 16.97
CA TYR A 227 -16.95 5.93 16.45
C TYR A 227 -17.03 5.69 14.94
N GLU A 228 -16.28 6.47 14.18
CA GLU A 228 -16.09 6.27 12.74
C GLU A 228 -14.74 5.62 12.46
N SER A 229 -14.72 4.64 11.56
CA SER A 229 -13.48 4.02 11.08
C SER A 229 -13.70 3.25 9.79
N GLU A 230 -12.69 2.48 9.38
CA GLU A 230 -12.66 1.74 8.14
C GLU A 230 -12.43 0.24 8.38
N ILE A 231 -12.95 -0.59 7.45
CA ILE A 231 -12.62 -2.02 7.33
C ILE A 231 -12.06 -2.27 5.94
N GLY A 232 -10.87 -2.85 5.84
CA GLY A 232 -10.17 -3.15 4.60
C GLY A 232 -10.56 -4.50 3.98
N LEU A 233 -11.84 -4.70 3.64
CA LEU A 233 -12.30 -5.97 3.07
C LEU A 233 -11.60 -6.33 1.75
N ALA A 234 -11.27 -5.34 0.92
CA ALA A 234 -10.56 -5.55 -0.34
C ALA A 234 -9.12 -6.04 -0.08
N ALA A 235 -8.42 -5.44 0.87
CA ALA A 235 -7.07 -5.85 1.27
C ALA A 235 -7.06 -7.30 1.81
N GLU A 236 -8.02 -7.65 2.66
CA GLU A 236 -8.17 -9.02 3.17
C GLU A 236 -8.48 -10.02 2.06
N GLY A 237 -9.37 -9.65 1.11
CA GLY A 237 -9.69 -10.48 -0.06
C GLY A 237 -8.46 -10.71 -0.94
N TRP A 238 -7.64 -9.68 -1.12
CA TRP A 238 -6.38 -9.79 -1.85
C TRP A 238 -5.39 -10.71 -1.13
N VAL A 239 -5.23 -10.57 0.20
CA VAL A 239 -4.37 -11.47 1.00
C VAL A 239 -4.81 -12.93 0.91
N ARG A 240 -6.12 -13.20 0.95
CA ARG A 240 -6.65 -14.57 0.75
C ARG A 240 -6.31 -15.09 -0.65
N SER A 241 -6.49 -14.27 -1.69
CA SER A 241 -6.15 -14.65 -3.07
C SER A 241 -4.66 -14.96 -3.25
N VAL A 242 -3.78 -14.19 -2.60
CA VAL A 242 -2.33 -14.48 -2.57
C VAL A 242 -2.04 -15.77 -1.80
N GLY A 243 -2.74 -15.99 -0.68
CA GLY A 243 -2.61 -17.21 0.10
C GLY A 243 -2.96 -18.45 -0.73
N ASP A 244 -4.04 -18.41 -1.51
CA ASP A 244 -4.44 -19.51 -2.39
C ASP A 244 -3.44 -19.73 -3.53
N ALA A 245 -2.81 -18.66 -4.03
CA ALA A 245 -1.82 -18.73 -5.10
C ALA A 245 -0.46 -19.30 -4.64
N LEU A 246 -0.04 -19.01 -3.40
CA LEU A 246 1.28 -19.38 -2.87
C LEU A 246 1.35 -20.85 -2.49
N ALA A 247 2.25 -21.61 -3.11
CA ALA A 247 2.51 -23.02 -2.77
C ALA A 247 3.74 -23.19 -1.85
N HIS A 248 4.79 -22.36 -2.03
CA HIS A 248 6.02 -22.46 -1.24
C HIS A 248 6.75 -21.12 -1.23
N GLY A 249 6.91 -20.52 -0.07
CA GLY A 249 7.61 -19.24 0.08
C GLY A 249 6.89 -18.29 1.01
N ILE A 250 7.04 -16.98 0.74
CA ILE A 250 6.50 -15.95 1.61
C ILE A 250 5.72 -14.87 0.84
N VAL A 251 4.82 -14.22 1.57
CA VAL A 251 4.23 -12.91 1.25
C VAL A 251 4.88 -11.89 2.18
N LEU A 252 5.47 -10.84 1.64
CA LEU A 252 6.10 -9.76 2.38
C LEU A 252 5.39 -8.45 2.03
N LEU A 253 4.71 -7.87 3.01
CA LEU A 253 3.93 -6.64 2.84
C LEU A 253 4.52 -5.54 3.72
N ILE A 254 4.71 -4.37 3.12
CA ILE A 254 5.20 -3.18 3.78
C ILE A 254 4.17 -2.08 3.58
N ASP A 255 3.61 -1.57 4.68
CA ASP A 255 2.59 -0.54 4.62
C ASP A 255 2.51 0.21 5.95
N TYR A 256 1.82 1.36 5.97
CA TYR A 256 1.57 2.05 7.23
C TYR A 256 0.25 1.61 7.86
N GLY A 257 0.30 1.41 9.16
CA GLY A 257 -0.84 0.87 9.89
C GLY A 257 -0.47 0.38 11.28
N PHE A 258 -1.41 -0.36 11.86
CA PHE A 258 -1.35 -0.74 13.26
C PHE A 258 -1.86 -2.17 13.48
N PRO A 259 -1.48 -2.80 14.60
CA PRO A 259 -2.27 -3.89 15.17
C PRO A 259 -3.69 -3.42 15.52
N ARG A 260 -4.68 -4.31 15.49
CA ARG A 260 -6.10 -3.98 15.70
C ARG A 260 -6.38 -3.12 16.92
N ALA A 261 -5.77 -3.42 18.07
CA ALA A 261 -5.97 -2.67 19.30
C ALA A 261 -5.49 -1.21 19.20
N GLU A 262 -4.49 -0.93 18.36
CA GLU A 262 -4.01 0.42 18.09
C GLU A 262 -4.76 1.07 16.93
N PHE A 263 -5.20 0.28 15.94
CA PHE A 263 -5.99 0.76 14.81
C PHE A 263 -7.33 1.34 15.29
N TYR A 264 -8.05 0.58 16.12
CA TYR A 264 -9.33 1.00 16.68
C TYR A 264 -9.21 1.64 18.09
N HIS A 265 -8.10 2.34 18.35
CA HIS A 265 -7.91 3.01 19.62
C HIS A 265 -8.96 4.10 19.84
N PRO A 266 -9.55 4.27 21.07
CA PRO A 266 -10.60 5.25 21.32
C PRO A 266 -10.27 6.70 20.90
N GLN A 267 -9.00 7.08 20.94
CA GLN A 267 -8.55 8.42 20.49
C GLN A 267 -8.53 8.57 18.96
N ARG A 268 -8.74 7.49 18.18
CA ARG A 268 -8.80 7.49 16.71
C ARG A 268 -10.23 7.38 16.20
N SER A 269 -11.16 8.03 16.89
CA SER A 269 -12.61 7.93 16.67
C SER A 269 -13.12 8.55 15.37
N ARG A 270 -12.24 9.01 14.49
CA ARG A 270 -12.57 9.55 13.16
C ARG A 270 -11.99 8.74 12.02
N GLY A 271 -11.41 7.56 12.34
CA GLY A 271 -10.78 6.70 11.37
C GLY A 271 -9.36 7.12 11.00
N THR A 272 -8.90 6.60 9.88
CA THR A 272 -7.50 6.71 9.42
C THR A 272 -7.38 7.26 8.00
N LEU A 273 -8.51 7.58 7.34
CA LEU A 273 -8.50 8.11 5.98
C LEU A 273 -7.61 9.36 5.88
N MET A 274 -6.76 9.36 4.87
CA MET A 274 -5.89 10.46 4.53
C MET A 274 -5.93 10.70 3.02
N CYS A 275 -5.97 11.97 2.62
CA CYS A 275 -5.90 12.36 1.23
C CYS A 275 -4.66 13.20 0.99
N HIS A 276 -4.00 12.99 -0.16
CA HIS A 276 -2.82 13.75 -0.55
C HIS A 276 -3.03 14.39 -1.93
N TYR A 277 -2.80 15.67 -1.98
CA TYR A 277 -2.83 16.45 -3.21
C TYR A 277 -1.70 17.49 -3.20
N ARG A 278 -0.79 17.41 -4.17
CA ARG A 278 0.36 18.31 -4.33
C ARG A 278 1.12 18.54 -3.01
N HIS A 279 1.57 17.45 -2.39
CA HIS A 279 2.29 17.41 -1.10
C HIS A 279 1.52 18.00 0.08
N ARG A 280 0.20 18.11 0.00
CA ARG A 280 -0.66 18.56 1.11
C ARG A 280 -1.58 17.42 1.53
N ALA A 281 -1.53 17.10 2.82
CA ALA A 281 -2.41 16.12 3.45
C ALA A 281 -3.69 16.79 3.95
N HIS A 282 -4.84 16.13 3.77
CA HIS A 282 -6.13 16.54 4.34
C HIS A 282 -7.06 15.33 4.51
N GLY A 283 -8.19 15.51 5.21
CA GLY A 283 -9.11 14.41 5.56
C GLY A 283 -10.40 14.35 4.74
N ASP A 284 -10.55 15.09 3.64
CA ASP A 284 -11.79 15.08 2.85
C ASP A 284 -11.62 14.28 1.53
N PRO A 285 -12.08 13.03 1.47
CA PRO A 285 -11.98 12.22 0.27
C PRO A 285 -13.00 12.59 -0.81
N LEU A 286 -14.02 13.40 -0.51
CA LEU A 286 -15.13 13.71 -1.41
C LEU A 286 -14.86 14.87 -2.35
N ILE A 287 -13.74 15.56 -2.20
CA ILE A 287 -13.31 16.64 -3.11
C ILE A 287 -12.27 16.13 -4.11
N LEU A 288 -11.93 16.89 -5.13
CA LEU A 288 -10.83 16.61 -6.08
C LEU A 288 -10.86 15.18 -6.66
N ALA A 289 -12.03 14.65 -6.99
CA ALA A 289 -12.18 13.28 -7.50
C ALA A 289 -11.23 13.00 -8.68
N GLY A 290 -10.40 11.94 -8.55
CA GLY A 290 -9.38 11.56 -9.53
C GLY A 290 -8.10 12.39 -9.53
N LEU A 291 -8.00 13.41 -8.66
CA LEU A 291 -6.84 14.29 -8.59
C LEU A 291 -6.02 14.12 -7.31
N GLN A 292 -6.58 13.52 -6.28
CA GLN A 292 -5.94 13.24 -5.00
C GLN A 292 -5.78 11.76 -4.78
N ASP A 293 -4.74 11.39 -4.05
CA ASP A 293 -4.64 10.08 -3.47
C ASP A 293 -5.59 9.96 -2.28
N ILE A 294 -6.18 8.78 -2.09
CA ILE A 294 -7.05 8.47 -0.96
C ILE A 294 -6.55 7.16 -0.35
N THR A 295 -6.09 7.22 0.88
CA THR A 295 -5.50 6.08 1.56
C THR A 295 -6.14 5.86 2.93
N ALA A 296 -6.07 4.63 3.43
CA ALA A 296 -6.43 4.27 4.80
C ALA A 296 -5.31 3.44 5.42
N HIS A 297 -5.08 3.57 6.73
CA HIS A 297 -4.11 2.72 7.39
C HIS A 297 -4.53 1.25 7.33
N VAL A 298 -3.56 0.36 7.46
CA VAL A 298 -3.77 -1.09 7.41
C VAL A 298 -3.98 -1.66 8.82
N ASP A 299 -5.08 -2.41 9.04
CA ASP A 299 -5.23 -3.31 10.21
C ASP A 299 -4.40 -4.57 9.97
N PHE A 300 -3.16 -4.61 10.46
CA PHE A 300 -2.27 -5.76 10.29
C PHE A 300 -2.75 -7.03 11.00
N THR A 301 -3.61 -6.92 12.01
CA THR A 301 -4.26 -8.10 12.61
C THR A 301 -5.26 -8.72 11.61
N ALA A 302 -6.00 -7.89 10.87
CA ALA A 302 -6.90 -8.38 9.82
C ALA A 302 -6.12 -9.05 8.67
N VAL A 303 -5.00 -8.46 8.27
CA VAL A 303 -4.08 -9.04 7.27
C VAL A 303 -3.55 -10.41 7.72
N ALA A 304 -3.08 -10.51 8.98
CA ALA A 304 -2.60 -11.77 9.55
C ALA A 304 -3.70 -12.83 9.57
N THR A 305 -4.91 -12.46 10.04
CA THR A 305 -6.08 -13.35 10.10
C THR A 305 -6.46 -13.84 8.69
N ALA A 306 -6.56 -12.93 7.71
CA ALA A 306 -6.90 -13.28 6.34
C ALA A 306 -5.88 -14.26 5.71
N GLY A 307 -4.60 -14.11 6.03
CA GLY A 307 -3.58 -15.08 5.61
C GLY A 307 -3.74 -16.43 6.29
N GLN A 308 -3.96 -16.44 7.60
CA GLN A 308 -4.17 -17.67 8.37
C GLN A 308 -5.41 -18.44 7.92
N ASP A 309 -6.49 -17.76 7.53
CA ASP A 309 -7.71 -18.39 6.97
C ASP A 309 -7.41 -19.24 5.72
N THR A 310 -6.37 -18.90 4.97
CA THR A 310 -5.91 -19.68 3.81
C THR A 310 -4.79 -20.67 4.13
N GLY A 311 -4.42 -20.80 5.42
CA GLY A 311 -3.37 -21.70 5.88
C GLY A 311 -1.95 -21.15 5.73
N LEU A 312 -1.77 -19.83 5.59
CA LEU A 312 -0.46 -19.20 5.73
C LEU A 312 -0.06 -19.10 7.20
N ALA A 313 1.19 -19.37 7.52
CA ALA A 313 1.77 -19.10 8.82
C ALA A 313 2.21 -17.63 8.93
N LEU A 314 1.95 -16.99 10.07
CA LEU A 314 2.51 -15.68 10.40
C LEU A 314 3.99 -15.84 10.77
N LEU A 315 4.91 -15.39 9.92
CA LEU A 315 6.35 -15.58 10.06
C LEU A 315 7.08 -14.43 10.73
N GLY A 316 6.53 -13.21 10.66
CA GLY A 316 7.14 -12.03 11.28
C GLY A 316 6.26 -10.80 11.19
N TYR A 317 6.41 -9.89 12.17
CA TYR A 317 5.81 -8.56 12.19
C TYR A 317 6.73 -7.59 12.95
N THR A 318 7.11 -6.49 12.33
CA THR A 318 7.99 -5.48 12.95
C THR A 318 7.82 -4.11 12.29
N SER A 319 8.51 -3.08 12.79
CA SER A 319 8.59 -1.78 12.12
C SER A 319 9.57 -1.81 10.95
N GLN A 320 9.38 -0.92 9.98
CA GLN A 320 10.27 -0.80 8.81
C GLN A 320 11.72 -0.59 9.22
N ALA A 321 11.99 0.30 10.17
CA ALA A 321 13.36 0.57 10.64
C ALA A 321 14.06 -0.70 11.11
N LEU A 322 13.40 -1.49 11.94
CA LEU A 322 13.97 -2.72 12.50
C LEU A 322 14.09 -3.82 11.45
N PHE A 323 13.16 -3.88 10.50
CA PHE A 323 13.26 -4.79 9.36
C PHE A 323 14.47 -4.47 8.48
N LEU A 324 14.69 -3.19 8.14
CA LEU A 324 15.82 -2.77 7.33
C LEU A 324 17.15 -3.01 8.05
N LEU A 325 17.24 -2.69 9.33
CA LEU A 325 18.41 -3.00 10.17
C LEU A 325 18.64 -4.52 10.24
N GLY A 326 17.60 -5.31 10.46
CA GLY A 326 17.69 -6.78 10.44
C GLY A 326 18.14 -7.34 9.09
N SER A 327 17.78 -6.70 8.01
CA SER A 327 18.16 -7.08 6.64
C SER A 327 19.57 -6.59 6.24
N GLY A 328 20.32 -5.95 7.15
CA GLY A 328 21.71 -5.52 6.94
C GLY A 328 21.84 -4.13 6.31
N LEU A 329 21.04 -3.17 6.80
CA LEU A 329 21.12 -1.76 6.40
C LEU A 329 22.52 -1.18 6.51
N ASP A 330 23.27 -1.53 7.57
CA ASP A 330 24.64 -1.12 7.80
C ASP A 330 25.60 -1.58 6.69
N GLU A 331 25.48 -2.83 6.27
CA GLU A 331 26.25 -3.38 5.16
C GLU A 331 25.87 -2.74 3.83
N VAL A 332 24.57 -2.53 3.58
CA VAL A 332 24.07 -1.84 2.39
C VAL A 332 24.62 -0.42 2.33
N ALA A 333 24.60 0.30 3.45
CA ALA A 333 25.13 1.66 3.55
C ALA A 333 26.65 1.71 3.31
N ALA A 334 27.40 0.74 3.86
CA ALA A 334 28.83 0.65 3.68
C ALA A 334 29.27 0.40 2.22
N HIS A 335 28.45 -0.31 1.45
CA HIS A 335 28.72 -0.60 0.04
C HIS A 335 28.15 0.44 -0.94
N ALA A 336 27.44 1.44 -0.43
CA ALA A 336 26.90 2.51 -1.29
C ALA A 336 28.06 3.37 -1.85
N PRO A 337 28.01 3.79 -3.14
CA PRO A 337 29.04 4.63 -3.73
C PRO A 337 29.03 6.02 -3.08
N ALA A 338 29.88 6.19 -2.08
CA ALA A 338 29.99 7.40 -1.26
C ALA A 338 31.24 8.25 -1.59
N SER A 339 31.70 8.21 -2.84
CA SER A 339 32.93 8.87 -3.29
C SER A 339 32.91 10.40 -3.15
N HIS A 340 31.73 11.02 -3.12
CA HIS A 340 31.55 12.46 -3.02
C HIS A 340 30.69 12.82 -1.80
N GLU A 341 30.98 13.97 -1.17
CA GLU A 341 30.26 14.46 0.01
C GLU A 341 28.74 14.58 -0.24
N ARG A 342 28.35 15.04 -1.43
CA ARG A 342 26.95 15.13 -1.84
C ARG A 342 26.25 13.77 -1.81
N ASN A 343 26.92 12.70 -2.27
CA ASN A 343 26.37 11.35 -2.25
C ASN A 343 26.21 10.82 -0.81
N ARG A 344 27.16 11.13 0.08
CA ARG A 344 27.04 10.78 1.51
C ARG A 344 25.87 11.49 2.19
N MET A 345 25.66 12.77 1.89
CA MET A 345 24.50 13.52 2.42
C MET A 345 23.17 12.96 1.92
N THR A 346 23.08 12.64 0.64
CA THR A 346 21.88 12.04 0.04
C THR A 346 21.57 10.69 0.68
N LEU A 347 22.57 9.81 0.81
CA LEU A 347 22.45 8.52 1.49
C LEU A 347 22.02 8.68 2.96
N GLY A 348 22.65 9.62 3.68
CA GLY A 348 22.30 9.90 5.06
C GLY A 348 20.85 10.39 5.22
N ASN A 349 20.35 11.19 4.29
CA ASN A 349 18.95 11.65 4.28
C ASN A 349 17.98 10.52 3.93
N GLU A 350 18.33 9.66 2.97
CA GLU A 350 17.56 8.45 2.64
C GLU A 350 17.41 7.55 3.88
N ILE A 351 18.53 7.21 4.54
CA ILE A 351 18.52 6.38 5.74
C ILE A 351 17.67 7.01 6.85
N LYS A 352 17.81 8.33 7.10
CA LYS A 352 17.00 9.03 8.10
C LYS A 352 15.51 8.91 7.82
N LYS A 353 15.07 9.17 6.59
CA LYS A 353 13.66 9.04 6.20
C LYS A 353 13.14 7.61 6.39
N LEU A 354 13.92 6.62 6.01
CA LEU A 354 13.54 5.21 6.11
C LEU A 354 13.48 4.69 7.56
N THR A 355 14.27 5.29 8.50
CA THR A 355 14.48 4.68 9.82
C THR A 355 14.05 5.53 11.02
N LEU A 356 13.92 6.86 10.89
CA LEU A 356 13.51 7.67 12.03
C LEU A 356 12.03 7.43 12.39
N PRO A 357 11.70 7.37 13.69
CA PRO A 357 10.34 7.03 14.15
C PRO A 357 9.24 7.98 13.68
N HIS A 358 9.55 9.27 13.55
CA HIS A 358 8.60 10.31 13.09
C HIS A 358 8.54 10.46 11.57
N GLU A 359 9.38 9.73 10.87
CA GLU A 359 9.36 9.54 9.42
C GLU A 359 8.73 8.17 9.10
N MET A 360 9.30 7.39 8.20
CA MET A 360 8.75 6.09 7.81
C MET A 360 9.11 4.96 8.79
N GLY A 361 10.13 5.13 9.64
CA GLY A 361 10.74 4.03 10.38
C GLY A 361 9.81 3.28 11.33
N GLU A 362 8.95 4.00 12.09
CA GLU A 362 7.96 3.37 12.98
C GLU A 362 6.55 3.43 12.41
N LEU A 363 6.22 4.39 11.53
CA LEU A 363 4.91 4.49 10.90
C LEU A 363 4.62 3.28 10.01
N PHE A 364 5.61 2.86 9.22
CA PHE A 364 5.52 1.69 8.36
C PHE A 364 5.81 0.42 9.15
N LYS A 365 5.07 -0.62 8.81
CA LYS A 365 5.20 -1.96 9.36
C LYS A 365 5.51 -2.95 8.25
N VAL A 366 6.21 -4.01 8.62
CA VAL A 366 6.49 -5.13 7.74
C VAL A 366 5.88 -6.37 8.33
N ILE A 367 5.06 -7.08 7.55
CA ILE A 367 4.50 -8.37 7.89
C ILE A 367 4.96 -9.42 6.89
N ALA A 368 5.31 -10.59 7.38
CA ALA A 368 5.61 -11.76 6.58
C ALA A 368 4.67 -12.91 6.89
N LEU A 369 4.02 -13.43 5.86
CA LEU A 369 3.20 -14.63 5.90
C LEU A 369 3.86 -15.70 5.02
N GLY A 370 3.73 -16.98 5.33
CA GLY A 370 4.41 -18.01 4.55
C GLY A 370 3.67 -19.33 4.46
N ARG A 371 3.95 -20.06 3.39
CA ARG A 371 3.49 -21.43 3.17
C ARG A 371 4.68 -22.33 2.94
N ASN A 372 4.73 -23.44 3.69
CA ASN A 372 5.82 -24.43 3.58
C ASN A 372 7.22 -23.82 3.74
N PHE A 373 7.34 -22.74 4.52
CA PHE A 373 8.58 -22.03 4.79
C PHE A 373 8.76 -21.88 6.30
N SER A 374 9.87 -22.39 6.84
CA SER A 374 10.12 -22.45 8.29
C SER A 374 11.41 -21.72 8.72
N GLU A 375 12.23 -21.27 7.76
CA GLU A 375 13.48 -20.59 8.09
C GLU A 375 13.21 -19.23 8.76
N PRO A 376 13.91 -18.89 9.86
CA PRO A 376 13.83 -17.57 10.46
C PRO A 376 14.23 -16.48 9.46
N LEU A 377 13.35 -15.51 9.23
CA LEU A 377 13.59 -14.41 8.30
C LEU A 377 14.54 -13.38 8.88
N ILE A 378 15.57 -12.98 8.11
CA ILE A 378 16.62 -12.06 8.57
C ILE A 378 16.09 -10.69 8.98
N GLY A 379 15.07 -10.18 8.29
CA GLY A 379 14.47 -8.87 8.57
C GLY A 379 13.79 -8.79 9.95
N PHE A 380 13.45 -9.93 10.57
CA PHE A 380 12.77 -9.97 11.87
C PHE A 380 13.68 -10.39 13.02
N ARG A 381 14.99 -10.62 12.77
CA ARG A 381 15.94 -11.13 13.76
C ARG A 381 16.20 -10.18 14.93
N LEU A 382 16.08 -8.86 14.73
CA LEU A 382 16.32 -7.86 15.78
C LEU A 382 15.11 -7.69 16.68
N GLN A 383 13.92 -7.70 16.14
CA GLN A 383 12.67 -7.64 16.88
C GLN A 383 11.54 -8.25 16.04
N ASP A 384 10.74 -9.07 16.68
CA ASP A 384 9.51 -9.62 16.13
C ASP A 384 8.36 -9.29 17.08
N ARG A 385 7.37 -8.56 16.57
CA ARG A 385 6.22 -8.06 17.33
C ARG A 385 4.93 -8.84 17.03
N ARG A 386 5.01 -10.07 16.50
CA ARG A 386 3.84 -10.90 16.15
C ARG A 386 2.85 -11.05 17.29
N ALA A 387 3.32 -11.06 18.53
CA ALA A 387 2.47 -11.15 19.72
C ALA A 387 1.54 -9.91 19.93
N ARG A 388 1.68 -8.86 19.12
CA ARG A 388 0.81 -7.66 19.15
C ARG A 388 -0.36 -7.76 18.16
N LEU A 389 -0.32 -8.71 17.23
CA LEU A 389 -1.38 -9.00 16.27
C LEU A 389 -2.36 -10.04 16.85
#